data_924ccada60be75c4edf1cca4457dd8a7
#
_entry.id   924ccada60be75c4edf1cca4457dd8a7
#
_cell.length_a   1.000
_cell.length_b   1.000
_cell.length_c   1.000
_cell.angle_alpha   90.00
_cell.angle_beta   90.00
_cell.angle_gamma   90.00
#
_symmetry.space_group_name_H-M   'P 1'
#
loop_
_entity.id
_entity.type
_entity.pdbx_description
1 polymer ?
#
loop_
_entity_poly.entity_id
_entity_poly.type
_entity_poly.pdbx_seq_one_letter_code
_entity_poly.pdbx_strand_id
1 'polypeptide(L)'
;GFPDFWYSWRHQMEGLKDNFRVIAIDQRGYNRSGQPQGVSNYAMPLLVADVAAVIRDAGAEKATIVGHDWGGAVAWQFAFSLPQMTERLIVLNLPHPTGMGRELANNAEQQKNSGYAQKFREGSPSDPDIMFGGPMTARTLSGWVVDDEARARYIKAFERSSFAGMLNFYK
;
A
#
# COMPACT_ATOMS: atom_id res chain seq x y z
N GLY A 1 -0.69 -2.69 -0.20
CA GLY A 1 -0.71 -2.24 -1.60
C GLY A 1 -2.04 -1.61 -2.00
N PHE A 2 -2.13 -1.14 -3.23
CA PHE A 2 -3.35 -0.56 -3.78
C PHE A 2 -4.09 -1.58 -4.67
N PRO A 3 -5.41 -1.72 -4.55
CA PRO A 3 -6.25 -1.31 -3.42
C PRO A 3 -6.36 -2.48 -2.43
N ASP A 4 -5.73 -2.36 -1.28
CA ASP A 4 -5.68 -3.46 -0.31
C ASP A 4 -5.70 -2.93 1.14
N PHE A 5 -5.87 -3.83 2.12
CA PHE A 5 -5.84 -3.49 3.54
C PHE A 5 -5.30 -4.67 4.35
N TRP A 6 -5.11 -4.54 5.66
CA TRP A 6 -4.45 -5.53 6.51
C TRP A 6 -4.94 -6.97 6.30
N TYR A 7 -6.19 -7.17 5.93
CA TYR A 7 -6.83 -8.48 5.79
C TYR A 7 -6.23 -9.33 4.65
N SER A 8 -5.54 -8.71 3.69
CA SER A 8 -4.77 -9.44 2.66
C SER A 8 -3.69 -10.32 3.26
N TRP A 9 -3.16 -9.94 4.43
CA TRP A 9 -2.13 -10.67 5.15
C TRP A 9 -2.65 -11.75 6.11
N ARG A 10 -3.97 -11.96 6.21
CA ARG A 10 -4.58 -12.87 7.20
C ARG A 10 -4.00 -14.26 7.23
N HIS A 11 -3.66 -14.82 6.07
CA HIS A 11 -3.08 -16.18 5.99
C HIS A 11 -1.63 -16.21 6.44
N GLN A 12 -0.84 -15.19 6.11
CA GLN A 12 0.54 -15.04 6.58
C GLN A 12 0.56 -14.78 8.08
N MET A 13 -0.35 -13.96 8.59
CA MET A 13 -0.49 -13.72 10.03
C MET A 13 -0.80 -15.02 10.77
N GLU A 14 -1.75 -15.80 10.26
CA GLU A 14 -2.10 -17.11 10.85
C GLU A 14 -0.93 -18.10 10.81
N GLY A 15 -0.24 -18.19 9.67
CA GLY A 15 0.89 -19.12 9.52
C GLY A 15 2.16 -18.74 10.29
N LEU A 16 2.29 -17.49 10.72
CA LEU A 16 3.48 -16.99 11.40
C LEU A 16 3.29 -16.73 12.90
N LYS A 17 2.05 -16.72 13.39
CA LYS A 17 1.70 -16.29 14.77
C LYS A 17 2.40 -17.05 15.87
N ASP A 18 2.73 -18.32 15.65
CA ASP A 18 3.35 -19.18 16.67
C ASP A 18 4.85 -18.89 16.88
N ASN A 19 5.48 -18.23 15.88
CA ASN A 19 6.91 -17.94 15.89
C ASN A 19 7.24 -16.44 15.91
N PHE A 20 6.26 -15.59 15.57
CA PHE A 20 6.46 -14.14 15.43
C PHE A 20 5.28 -13.37 15.99
N ARG A 21 5.56 -12.21 16.56
CA ARG A 21 4.55 -11.18 16.74
C ARG A 21 4.31 -10.50 15.39
N VAL A 22 3.19 -10.80 14.76
CA VAL A 22 2.85 -10.25 13.44
C VAL A 22 1.90 -9.06 13.58
N ILE A 23 2.23 -7.94 12.94
CA ILE A 23 1.40 -6.74 12.90
C ILE A 23 1.18 -6.37 11.43
N ALA A 24 -0.05 -6.38 10.98
CA ALA A 24 -0.45 -5.88 9.67
C ALA A 24 -1.18 -4.55 9.84
N ILE A 25 -0.71 -3.51 9.16
CA ILE A 25 -1.27 -2.16 9.27
C ILE A 25 -2.12 -1.80 8.05
N ASP A 26 -3.16 -1.02 8.29
CA ASP A 26 -3.78 -0.23 7.23
C ASP A 26 -2.98 1.07 7.08
N GLN A 27 -2.49 1.36 5.89
CA GLN A 27 -1.80 2.63 5.64
C GLN A 27 -2.78 3.80 5.75
N ARG A 28 -2.26 5.03 5.95
CA ARG A 28 -3.12 6.22 5.96
C ARG A 28 -3.97 6.28 4.68
N GLY A 29 -5.20 6.75 4.79
CA GLY A 29 -6.18 6.74 3.70
C GLY A 29 -7.02 5.46 3.63
N TYR A 30 -6.61 4.38 4.27
CA TYR A 30 -7.27 3.08 4.21
C TYR A 30 -8.02 2.74 5.49
N ASN A 31 -9.22 2.15 5.31
CA ASN A 31 -10.06 1.54 6.34
C ASN A 31 -10.21 2.42 7.60
N ARG A 32 -9.65 2.00 8.73
CA ARG A 32 -9.75 2.69 10.03
C ARG A 32 -8.55 3.60 10.35
N SER A 33 -7.54 3.62 9.51
CA SER A 33 -6.39 4.50 9.70
C SER A 33 -6.75 5.96 9.40
N GLY A 34 -5.93 6.88 9.86
CA GLY A 34 -6.11 8.31 9.62
C GLY A 34 -6.21 8.62 8.12
N GLN A 35 -7.09 9.56 7.78
CA GLN A 35 -7.39 9.93 6.39
C GLN A 35 -7.18 11.45 6.19
N PRO A 36 -5.93 11.94 6.32
CA PRO A 36 -5.65 13.36 6.19
C PRO A 36 -5.96 13.86 4.78
N GLN A 37 -6.42 15.12 4.68
CA GLN A 37 -6.68 15.77 3.41
C GLN A 37 -5.39 16.29 2.78
N GLY A 38 -5.35 16.34 1.45
CA GLY A 38 -4.25 16.90 0.67
C GLY A 38 -3.10 15.94 0.40
N VAL A 39 -2.49 16.09 -0.77
CA VAL A 39 -1.44 15.21 -1.31
C VAL A 39 -0.19 15.20 -0.41
N SER A 40 0.22 16.35 0.12
CA SER A 40 1.41 16.48 0.96
C SER A 40 1.38 15.58 2.21
N ASN A 41 0.19 15.22 2.69
CA ASN A 41 0.04 14.31 3.82
C ASN A 41 0.27 12.83 3.47
N TYR A 42 0.52 12.52 2.21
CA TYR A 42 0.87 11.18 1.71
C TYR A 42 2.32 11.11 1.21
N ALA A 43 3.13 12.12 1.51
CA ALA A 43 4.54 12.13 1.17
C ALA A 43 5.29 10.98 1.85
N MET A 44 6.21 10.36 1.13
CA MET A 44 6.95 9.17 1.56
C MET A 44 7.56 9.26 2.97
N PRO A 45 8.16 10.39 3.41
CA PRO A 45 8.67 10.49 4.78
C PRO A 45 7.60 10.29 5.86
N LEU A 46 6.37 10.70 5.61
CA LEU A 46 5.26 10.52 6.54
C LEU A 46 4.77 9.06 6.58
N LEU A 47 4.78 8.38 5.43
CA LEU A 47 4.46 6.95 5.35
C LEU A 47 5.50 6.10 6.10
N VAL A 48 6.77 6.45 5.97
CA VAL A 48 7.88 5.85 6.73
C VAL A 48 7.72 6.10 8.24
N ALA A 49 7.35 7.32 8.62
CA ALA A 49 7.13 7.68 10.01
C ALA A 49 5.97 6.90 10.65
N ASP A 50 4.91 6.60 9.91
CA ASP A 50 3.81 5.74 10.38
C ASP A 50 4.31 4.35 10.76
N VAL A 51 5.11 3.73 9.91
CA VAL A 51 5.70 2.40 10.19
C VAL A 51 6.60 2.45 11.42
N ALA A 52 7.46 3.49 11.52
CA ALA A 52 8.32 3.69 12.69
C ALA A 52 7.51 3.87 13.98
N ALA A 53 6.38 4.59 13.92
CA ALA A 53 5.49 4.77 15.06
C ALA A 53 4.89 3.45 15.53
N VAL A 54 4.42 2.59 14.60
CA VAL A 54 3.88 1.27 14.92
C VAL A 54 4.91 0.37 15.58
N ILE A 55 6.18 0.37 15.11
CA ILE A 55 7.25 -0.42 15.72
C ILE A 55 7.49 0.03 17.18
N ARG A 56 7.55 1.35 17.41
CA ARG A 56 7.74 1.90 18.76
C ARG A 56 6.55 1.61 19.69
N ASP A 57 5.33 1.77 19.17
CA ASP A 57 4.09 1.45 19.91
C ASP A 57 4.03 -0.03 20.29
N ALA A 58 4.55 -0.90 19.43
CA ALA A 58 4.72 -2.31 19.72
C ALA A 58 5.79 -2.62 20.78
N GLY A 59 6.52 -1.61 21.28
CA GLY A 59 7.61 -1.76 22.25
C GLY A 59 8.88 -2.38 21.66
N ALA A 60 9.06 -2.30 20.32
CA ALA A 60 10.22 -2.84 19.63
C ALA A 60 11.17 -1.73 19.15
N GLU A 61 12.46 -2.03 19.10
CA GLU A 61 13.47 -1.13 18.54
C GLU A 61 13.62 -1.33 17.03
N LYS A 62 13.41 -2.54 16.55
CA LYS A 62 13.52 -2.93 15.14
C LYS A 62 12.52 -4.03 14.78
N ALA A 63 12.24 -4.17 13.50
CA ALA A 63 11.36 -5.20 12.98
C ALA A 63 11.80 -5.71 11.60
N THR A 64 11.35 -6.91 11.24
CA THR A 64 11.32 -7.36 9.85
C THR A 64 10.21 -6.61 9.14
N ILE A 65 10.55 -5.84 8.12
CA ILE A 65 9.61 -5.05 7.33
C ILE A 65 9.20 -5.85 6.11
N VAL A 66 7.90 -6.06 5.96
CA VAL A 66 7.32 -6.77 4.82
C VAL A 66 6.39 -5.85 4.06
N GLY A 67 6.60 -5.68 2.77
CA GLY A 67 5.79 -4.81 1.94
C GLY A 67 5.42 -5.42 0.59
N HIS A 68 4.22 -5.12 0.12
CA HIS A 68 3.72 -5.46 -1.20
C HIS A 68 3.21 -4.20 -1.89
N ASP A 69 3.45 -4.04 -3.19
CA ASP A 69 3.00 -2.90 -3.99
C ASP A 69 3.40 -1.55 -3.34
N TRP A 70 2.50 -0.60 -3.08
CA TRP A 70 2.82 0.63 -2.34
C TRP A 70 3.41 0.38 -0.95
N GLY A 71 3.00 -0.70 -0.29
CA GLY A 71 3.66 -1.14 0.95
C GLY A 71 5.11 -1.55 0.72
N GLY A 72 5.43 -2.10 -0.45
CA GLY A 72 6.82 -2.38 -0.87
C GLY A 72 7.64 -1.12 -1.09
N ALA A 73 7.05 -0.07 -1.69
CA ALA A 73 7.71 1.23 -1.84
C ALA A 73 8.06 1.84 -0.48
N VAL A 74 7.10 1.81 0.45
CA VAL A 74 7.31 2.28 1.83
C VAL A 74 8.37 1.43 2.55
N ALA A 75 8.34 0.10 2.37
CA ALA A 75 9.30 -0.81 2.99
C ALA A 75 10.74 -0.58 2.50
N TRP A 76 10.94 -0.37 1.19
CA TRP A 76 12.23 0.03 0.63
C TRP A 76 12.73 1.34 1.25
N GLN A 77 11.87 2.37 1.22
CA GLN A 77 12.24 3.68 1.75
C GLN A 77 12.48 3.64 3.26
N PHE A 78 11.73 2.83 4.00
CA PHE A 78 11.95 2.60 5.44
C PHE A 78 13.35 2.03 5.69
N ALA A 79 13.73 0.97 4.96
CA ALA A 79 15.04 0.36 5.12
C ALA A 79 16.20 1.30 4.77
N PHE A 80 16.02 2.17 3.77
CA PHE A 80 17.03 3.18 3.43
C PHE A 80 17.15 4.28 4.49
N SER A 81 16.02 4.76 5.01
CA SER A 81 15.98 5.91 5.91
C SER A 81 16.24 5.55 7.38
N LEU A 82 15.85 4.33 7.78
CA LEU A 82 15.89 3.85 9.16
C LEU A 82 16.51 2.43 9.24
N PRO A 83 17.76 2.25 8.74
CA PRO A 83 18.40 0.94 8.74
C PRO A 83 18.56 0.36 10.15
N GLN A 84 18.71 1.21 11.17
CA GLN A 84 18.81 0.81 12.58
C GLN A 84 17.50 0.22 13.13
N MET A 85 16.34 0.53 12.52
CA MET A 85 15.03 -0.02 12.87
C MET A 85 14.63 -1.20 11.97
N THR A 86 15.45 -1.54 10.97
CA THR A 86 15.19 -2.62 10.01
C THR A 86 16.02 -3.86 10.39
N GLU A 87 15.35 -4.92 10.82
CA GLU A 87 16.03 -6.20 11.05
C GLU A 87 16.22 -6.98 9.75
N ARG A 88 15.15 -7.08 8.96
CA ARG A 88 15.12 -7.66 7.61
C ARG A 88 14.13 -6.90 6.74
N LEU A 89 14.36 -6.94 5.44
CA LEU A 89 13.45 -6.40 4.44
C LEU A 89 12.95 -7.52 3.52
N ILE A 90 11.64 -7.63 3.39
CA ILE A 90 10.98 -8.56 2.47
C ILE A 90 10.03 -7.75 1.60
N VAL A 91 10.27 -7.75 0.29
CA VAL A 91 9.44 -7.00 -0.66
C VAL A 91 8.84 -7.96 -1.68
N LEU A 92 7.53 -7.86 -1.85
CA LEU A 92 6.78 -8.64 -2.82
C LEU A 92 6.34 -7.71 -3.96
N ASN A 93 6.62 -8.15 -5.19
CA ASN A 93 6.12 -7.55 -6.42
C ASN A 93 6.51 -6.07 -6.63
N LEU A 94 7.60 -5.61 -6.03
CA LEU A 94 8.15 -4.28 -6.29
C LEU A 94 9.67 -4.34 -6.33
N PRO A 95 10.31 -4.02 -7.46
CA PRO A 95 11.77 -4.05 -7.57
C PRO A 95 12.42 -2.92 -6.77
N HIS A 96 13.74 -3.03 -6.60
CA HIS A 96 14.54 -1.96 -6.02
C HIS A 96 14.29 -0.63 -6.78
N PRO A 97 14.09 0.51 -6.08
CA PRO A 97 13.71 1.78 -6.72
C PRO A 97 14.65 2.23 -7.86
N THR A 98 15.96 2.03 -7.71
CA THR A 98 16.93 2.34 -8.78
C THR A 98 16.70 1.48 -10.03
N GLY A 99 16.40 0.17 -9.84
CA GLY A 99 16.08 -0.72 -10.94
C GLY A 99 14.77 -0.31 -11.64
N MET A 100 13.73 -0.02 -10.86
CA MET A 100 12.45 0.48 -11.39
C MET A 100 12.64 1.78 -12.18
N GLY A 101 13.39 2.74 -11.64
CA GLY A 101 13.68 4.00 -12.33
C GLY A 101 14.42 3.80 -13.65
N ARG A 102 15.39 2.89 -13.69
CA ARG A 102 16.11 2.53 -14.93
C ARG A 102 15.17 1.94 -15.98
N GLU A 103 14.32 1.00 -15.59
CA GLU A 103 13.37 0.36 -16.52
C GLU A 103 12.30 1.36 -16.99
N LEU A 104 11.78 2.20 -16.13
CA LEU A 104 10.84 3.26 -16.52
C LEU A 104 11.45 4.26 -17.49
N ALA A 105 12.76 4.52 -17.40
CA ALA A 105 13.45 5.44 -18.31
C ALA A 105 13.77 4.82 -19.68
N ASN A 106 14.03 3.49 -19.75
CA ASN A 106 14.66 2.88 -20.91
C ASN A 106 13.89 1.70 -21.53
N ASN A 107 12.81 1.23 -20.88
CA ASN A 107 12.07 0.04 -21.32
C ASN A 107 10.63 0.42 -21.68
N ALA A 108 10.31 0.38 -22.98
CA ALA A 108 8.98 0.76 -23.48
C ALA A 108 7.85 -0.16 -22.96
N GLU A 109 8.15 -1.45 -22.74
CA GLU A 109 7.18 -2.37 -22.17
C GLU A 109 6.87 -2.03 -20.71
N GLN A 110 7.90 -1.72 -19.91
CA GLN A 110 7.70 -1.27 -18.53
C GLN A 110 6.94 0.04 -18.48
N GLN A 111 7.25 1.00 -19.35
CA GLN A 111 6.49 2.26 -19.44
C GLN A 111 5.02 2.01 -19.74
N LYS A 112 4.73 1.15 -20.73
CA LYS A 112 3.36 0.75 -21.06
C LYS A 112 2.64 0.09 -19.88
N ASN A 113 3.28 -0.88 -19.23
CA ASN A 113 2.72 -1.60 -18.10
C ASN A 113 2.51 -0.72 -16.87
N SER A 114 3.28 0.36 -16.73
CA SER A 114 3.15 1.35 -15.65
C SER A 114 2.23 2.53 -15.97
N GLY A 115 1.61 2.56 -17.15
CA GLY A 115 0.73 3.65 -17.59
C GLY A 115 -0.47 3.90 -16.67
N TYR A 116 -0.94 2.88 -15.96
CA TYR A 116 -2.00 3.02 -14.96
C TYR A 116 -1.61 4.00 -13.83
N ALA A 117 -0.34 4.05 -13.46
CA ALA A 117 0.13 4.93 -12.39
C ALA A 117 -0.01 6.42 -12.77
N GLN A 118 0.21 6.75 -14.06
CA GLN A 118 -0.06 8.10 -14.57
C GLN A 118 -1.55 8.43 -14.50
N LYS A 119 -2.41 7.49 -14.93
CA LYS A 119 -3.86 7.66 -14.84
C LYS A 119 -4.32 7.94 -13.41
N PHE A 120 -3.80 7.20 -12.42
CA PHE A 120 -4.12 7.41 -11.01
C PHE A 120 -3.57 8.74 -10.47
N ARG A 121 -2.38 9.14 -10.92
CA ARG A 121 -1.76 10.41 -10.52
C ARG A 121 -2.56 11.62 -11.00
N GLU A 122 -3.04 11.59 -12.23
CA GLU A 122 -3.75 12.71 -12.87
C GLU A 122 -5.25 12.69 -12.60
N GLY A 123 -5.80 11.51 -12.28
CA GLY A 123 -7.23 11.28 -12.15
C GLY A 123 -7.85 11.64 -10.80
N SER A 124 -9.16 11.54 -10.78
CA SER A 124 -10.03 11.69 -9.62
C SER A 124 -10.78 10.38 -9.32
N PRO A 125 -11.15 10.12 -8.06
CA PRO A 125 -11.97 8.95 -7.73
C PRO A 125 -13.31 8.86 -8.47
N SER A 126 -13.88 9.99 -8.87
CA SER A 126 -15.14 10.08 -9.60
C SER A 126 -15.03 9.90 -11.11
N ASP A 127 -13.82 9.84 -11.65
CA ASP A 127 -13.65 9.69 -13.11
C ASP A 127 -14.27 8.36 -13.57
N PRO A 128 -15.07 8.38 -14.65
CA PRO A 128 -15.91 7.25 -15.03
C PRO A 128 -15.14 5.99 -15.45
N ASP A 129 -13.85 6.10 -15.67
CA ASP A 129 -12.97 4.99 -16.09
C ASP A 129 -11.70 4.87 -15.26
N ILE A 130 -11.60 5.52 -14.09
CA ILE A 130 -10.38 5.49 -13.27
C ILE A 130 -9.97 4.06 -12.91
N MET A 131 -10.93 3.16 -12.69
CA MET A 131 -10.73 1.75 -12.38
C MET A 131 -10.91 0.84 -13.61
N PHE A 132 -10.62 1.35 -14.83
CA PHE A 132 -10.67 0.58 -16.07
C PHE A 132 -12.04 -0.05 -16.34
N GLY A 133 -13.11 0.70 -16.18
CA GLY A 133 -14.49 0.29 -16.40
C GLY A 133 -15.45 0.85 -15.36
N GLY A 134 -15.01 1.81 -14.54
CA GLY A 134 -15.85 2.48 -13.58
C GLY A 134 -15.12 3.45 -12.69
N PRO A 135 -15.85 4.27 -11.92
CA PRO A 135 -15.27 5.13 -10.88
C PRO A 135 -14.78 4.29 -9.68
N MET A 136 -14.03 4.91 -8.78
CA MET A 136 -13.68 4.27 -7.50
C MET A 136 -14.91 4.17 -6.62
N THR A 137 -15.33 2.94 -6.38
CA THR A 137 -16.35 2.58 -5.41
C THR A 137 -15.85 1.39 -4.59
N ALA A 138 -16.42 1.15 -3.42
CA ALA A 138 -16.06 -0.04 -2.64
C ALA A 138 -16.24 -1.35 -3.45
N ARG A 139 -17.22 -1.38 -4.35
CA ARG A 139 -17.50 -2.54 -5.22
C ARG A 139 -16.47 -2.68 -6.34
N THR A 140 -16.12 -1.60 -7.06
CA THR A 140 -15.11 -1.66 -8.13
C THR A 140 -13.75 -2.01 -7.58
N LEU A 141 -13.36 -1.45 -6.43
CA LEU A 141 -12.10 -1.74 -5.76
C LEU A 141 -12.01 -3.18 -5.22
N SER A 142 -13.13 -3.84 -4.93
CA SER A 142 -13.17 -5.23 -4.44
C SER A 142 -13.54 -6.26 -5.50
N GLY A 143 -13.73 -5.85 -6.75
CA GLY A 143 -14.21 -6.71 -7.83
C GLY A 143 -13.30 -7.90 -8.18
N TRP A 144 -12.02 -7.79 -7.87
CA TRP A 144 -11.02 -8.84 -8.08
C TRP A 144 -11.04 -9.95 -7.00
N VAL A 145 -11.69 -9.69 -5.86
CA VAL A 145 -11.75 -10.66 -4.75
C VAL A 145 -12.78 -11.74 -5.09
N VAL A 146 -12.33 -12.97 -5.25
CA VAL A 146 -13.17 -14.11 -5.68
C VAL A 146 -14.04 -14.65 -4.54
N ASP A 147 -13.47 -14.79 -3.36
CA ASP A 147 -14.16 -15.29 -2.17
C ASP A 147 -15.19 -14.27 -1.66
N ASP A 148 -16.45 -14.68 -1.53
CA ASP A 148 -17.56 -13.77 -1.22
C ASP A 148 -17.49 -13.21 0.20
N GLU A 149 -17.03 -14.00 1.19
CA GLU A 149 -16.85 -13.52 2.56
C GLU A 149 -15.72 -12.49 2.61
N ALA A 150 -14.59 -12.78 1.99
CA ALA A 150 -13.49 -11.84 1.88
C ALA A 150 -13.94 -10.57 1.15
N ARG A 151 -14.64 -10.69 0.01
CA ARG A 151 -15.17 -9.55 -0.74
C ARG A 151 -16.07 -8.65 0.12
N ALA A 152 -16.94 -9.23 0.93
CA ALA A 152 -17.78 -8.46 1.84
C ALA A 152 -16.95 -7.67 2.87
N ARG A 153 -15.82 -8.22 3.35
CA ARG A 153 -14.87 -7.54 4.25
C ARG A 153 -14.15 -6.40 3.51
N TYR A 154 -13.72 -6.62 2.27
CA TYR A 154 -13.10 -5.59 1.42
C TYR A 154 -14.06 -4.43 1.15
N ILE A 155 -15.32 -4.70 0.78
CA ILE A 155 -16.34 -3.67 0.58
C ILE A 155 -16.46 -2.80 1.85
N LYS A 156 -16.63 -3.42 3.03
CA LYS A 156 -16.74 -2.68 4.31
C LYS A 156 -15.50 -1.86 4.65
N ALA A 157 -14.31 -2.34 4.29
CA ALA A 157 -13.07 -1.60 4.50
C ALA A 157 -12.99 -0.38 3.56
N PHE A 158 -13.34 -0.55 2.30
CA PHE A 158 -13.29 0.52 1.31
C PHE A 158 -14.40 1.57 1.51
N GLU A 159 -15.58 1.20 2.02
CA GLU A 159 -16.61 2.15 2.44
C GLU A 159 -16.14 3.11 3.54
N ARG A 160 -15.11 2.73 4.30
CA ARG A 160 -14.49 3.54 5.36
C ARG A 160 -13.23 4.26 4.90
N SER A 161 -12.76 3.98 3.70
CA SER A 161 -11.49 4.50 3.20
C SER A 161 -11.67 5.81 2.43
N SER A 162 -10.62 6.60 2.35
CA SER A 162 -10.56 7.77 1.49
C SER A 162 -10.06 7.40 0.10
N PHE A 163 -10.91 7.38 -0.91
CA PHE A 163 -10.50 7.12 -2.28
C PHE A 163 -9.52 8.19 -2.81
N ALA A 164 -9.73 9.45 -2.43
CA ALA A 164 -8.76 10.51 -2.71
C ALA A 164 -7.42 10.24 -2.01
N GLY A 165 -7.45 9.80 -0.74
CA GLY A 165 -6.26 9.39 0.00
C GLY A 165 -5.52 8.24 -0.67
N MET A 166 -6.23 7.24 -1.19
CA MET A 166 -5.62 6.13 -1.94
C MET A 166 -4.90 6.63 -3.20
N LEU A 167 -5.50 7.55 -3.97
CA LEU A 167 -4.86 8.13 -5.16
C LEU A 167 -3.69 9.06 -4.81
N ASN A 168 -3.67 9.64 -3.62
CA ASN A 168 -2.58 10.53 -3.20
C ASN A 168 -1.23 9.82 -3.07
N PHE A 169 -1.20 8.49 -2.95
CA PHE A 169 0.05 7.73 -3.04
C PHE A 169 0.73 7.85 -4.41
N TYR A 170 -0.03 8.11 -5.47
CA TYR A 170 0.47 8.26 -6.84
C TYR A 170 0.83 9.71 -7.21
N LYS A 171 0.42 10.69 -6.41
CA LYS A 171 0.55 12.14 -6.67
C LYS A 171 1.78 12.72 -5.99
#